data_7535a9ab8bc7f5ccaf91a6fccbdc7d3b
#
_entry.id   7535a9ab8bc7f5ccaf91a6fccbdc7d3b
#
_cell.length_a   1.000
_cell.length_b   1.000
_cell.length_c   1.000
_cell.angle_alpha   90.00
_cell.angle_beta   90.00
_cell.angle_gamma   90.00
#
_symmetry.space_group_name_H-M   'P 1'
#
loop_
_entity.id
_entity.type
_entity.pdbx_description
1 polymer ?
#
loop_
_entity_poly.entity_id
_entity_poly.type
_entity_poly.pdbx_seq_one_letter_code
_entity_poly.pdbx_strand_id
1 'polypeptide(L)'
;MSDINLPVGRMPVLRVPARPRDANMGGTIFGGWIMSHVDIAGSVPALERAKGAVVTRAVDSFEFKKPVYIGDLVSCYAEIVATGKTSIRVKVEVFADRMHKGDIECVKVTEATLVYVAIDEHGKPRPLPE
;
A
#
# COMPACT_ATOMS: atom_id res chain seq x y z
N MET A 1 3.53 -24.56 -5.77
CA MET A 1 3.62 -23.31 -6.52
C MET A 1 2.40 -22.46 -6.24
N SER A 2 2.58 -21.18 -6.08
CA SER A 2 1.46 -20.27 -5.83
C SER A 2 0.70 -19.98 -7.12
N ASP A 3 -0.63 -19.93 -7.04
CA ASP A 3 -1.48 -19.53 -8.16
C ASP A 3 -1.60 -18.00 -8.24
N ILE A 4 -1.01 -17.30 -7.26
CA ILE A 4 -1.06 -15.83 -7.20
C ILE A 4 0.11 -15.26 -7.97
N ASN A 5 -0.18 -14.25 -8.78
CA ASN A 5 0.81 -13.51 -9.54
C ASN A 5 0.60 -12.03 -9.31
N LEU A 6 1.63 -11.24 -9.58
CA LEU A 6 1.50 -9.79 -9.55
C LEU A 6 0.48 -9.37 -10.62
N PRO A 7 -0.28 -8.28 -10.35
CA PRO A 7 -1.24 -7.75 -11.32
C PRO A 7 -0.60 -7.48 -12.68
N VAL A 8 -1.24 -7.95 -13.75
CA VAL A 8 -0.77 -7.76 -15.12
C VAL A 8 -1.31 -6.43 -15.66
N GLY A 9 -0.47 -5.70 -16.39
CA GLY A 9 -0.87 -4.44 -16.99
C GLY A 9 -0.93 -3.25 -16.03
N ARG A 10 -0.49 -3.46 -14.79
CA ARG A 10 -0.43 -2.40 -13.78
C ARG A 10 1.00 -2.30 -13.26
N MET A 11 1.40 -1.10 -12.88
CA MET A 11 2.70 -0.89 -12.26
C MET A 11 2.54 -0.73 -10.76
N PRO A 12 3.42 -1.34 -9.97
CA PRO A 12 3.41 -1.10 -8.53
C PRO A 12 3.83 0.35 -8.24
N VAL A 13 3.21 0.93 -7.22
CA VAL A 13 3.58 2.28 -6.77
C VAL A 13 4.87 2.21 -5.97
N LEU A 14 5.04 1.16 -5.19
CA LEU A 14 6.24 0.89 -4.40
C LEU A 14 6.67 -0.55 -4.57
N ARG A 15 7.98 -0.77 -4.59
CA ARG A 15 8.58 -2.09 -4.44
C ARG A 15 9.75 -1.96 -3.49
N VAL A 16 9.67 -2.65 -2.35
CA VAL A 16 10.63 -2.50 -1.26
C VAL A 16 11.06 -3.87 -0.74
N PRO A 17 12.36 -4.14 -0.65
CA PRO A 17 12.80 -5.39 -0.03
C PRO A 17 12.65 -5.30 1.49
N ALA A 18 12.14 -6.36 2.09
CA ALA A 18 12.02 -6.47 3.54
C ALA A 18 13.36 -6.90 4.13
N ARG A 19 13.86 -6.15 5.10
CA ARG A 19 15.20 -6.33 5.65
C ARG A 19 15.17 -6.87 7.07
N PRO A 20 16.32 -7.40 7.57
CA PRO A 20 16.39 -7.89 8.95
C PRO A 20 15.95 -6.86 10.00
N ARG A 21 16.28 -5.57 9.80
CA ARG A 21 15.91 -4.51 10.75
C ARG A 21 14.39 -4.25 10.80
N ASP A 22 13.65 -4.76 9.82
CA ASP A 22 12.20 -4.58 9.74
C ASP A 22 11.44 -5.73 10.38
N ALA A 23 12.17 -6.74 10.86
CA ALA A 23 11.58 -7.96 11.38
C ALA A 23 11.39 -7.90 12.90
N ASN A 24 10.35 -8.59 13.35
CA ASN A 24 10.11 -8.82 14.77
C ASN A 24 10.95 -10.00 15.27
N MET A 25 10.86 -10.30 16.56
CA MET A 25 11.63 -11.38 17.16
C MET A 25 11.28 -12.76 16.60
N GLY A 26 10.07 -12.91 16.07
CA GLY A 26 9.61 -14.18 15.47
C GLY A 26 10.08 -14.40 14.04
N GLY A 27 10.79 -13.44 13.45
CA GLY A 27 11.32 -13.57 12.08
C GLY A 27 10.42 -13.10 10.97
N THR A 28 9.24 -12.60 11.30
CA THR A 28 8.34 -11.98 10.32
C THR A 28 8.46 -10.46 10.41
N ILE A 29 8.04 -9.79 9.34
CA ILE A 29 8.12 -8.34 9.27
C ILE A 29 7.00 -7.71 10.10
N PHE A 30 7.32 -6.61 10.81
CA PHE A 30 6.32 -5.90 11.60
C PHE A 30 5.15 -5.42 10.73
N GLY A 31 3.93 -5.62 11.24
CA GLY A 31 2.73 -5.13 10.58
C GLY A 31 2.76 -3.62 10.37
N GLY A 32 3.33 -2.88 11.32
CA GLY A 32 3.47 -1.43 11.20
C GLY A 32 4.35 -1.00 10.02
N TRP A 33 5.38 -1.78 9.69
CA TRP A 33 6.20 -1.54 8.51
C TRP A 33 5.35 -1.67 7.24
N ILE A 34 4.52 -2.72 7.16
CA ILE A 34 3.63 -2.93 6.02
C ILE A 34 2.59 -1.81 5.94
N MET A 35 2.00 -1.43 7.08
CA MET A 35 1.01 -0.36 7.13
C MET A 35 1.58 0.97 6.67
N SER A 36 2.82 1.30 7.04
CA SER A 36 3.44 2.55 6.62
C SER A 36 3.65 2.59 5.11
N HIS A 37 4.05 1.46 4.51
CA HIS A 37 4.22 1.39 3.06
C HIS A 37 2.89 1.43 2.32
N VAL A 38 1.85 0.83 2.88
CA VAL A 38 0.49 0.91 2.34
C VAL A 38 0.02 2.37 2.32
N ASP A 39 0.23 3.09 3.41
CA ASP A 39 -0.15 4.49 3.52
C ASP A 39 0.59 5.35 2.50
N ILE A 40 1.90 5.16 2.39
CA ILE A 40 2.71 5.88 1.40
C ILE A 40 2.22 5.56 -0.02
N ALA A 41 2.03 4.28 -0.33
CA ALA A 41 1.59 3.87 -1.65
C ALA A 41 0.24 4.49 -2.03
N GLY A 42 -0.72 4.46 -1.11
CA GLY A 42 -2.04 5.04 -1.35
C GLY A 42 -2.01 6.55 -1.53
N SER A 43 -1.05 7.21 -0.87
CA SER A 43 -0.92 8.67 -0.97
C SER A 43 -0.49 9.14 -2.36
N VAL A 44 0.18 8.30 -3.14
CA VAL A 44 0.70 8.71 -4.46
C VAL A 44 -0.43 9.04 -5.44
N PRO A 45 -1.36 8.13 -5.76
CA PRO A 45 -2.46 8.50 -6.63
C PRO A 45 -3.37 9.57 -6.01
N ALA A 46 -3.49 9.60 -4.68
CA ALA A 46 -4.28 10.62 -4.00
C ALA A 46 -3.69 12.02 -4.21
N LEU A 47 -2.38 12.16 -4.04
CA LEU A 47 -1.67 13.41 -4.24
C LEU A 47 -1.76 13.88 -5.70
N GLU A 48 -1.62 12.95 -6.64
CA GLU A 48 -1.73 13.26 -8.06
C GLU A 48 -3.15 13.76 -8.40
N ARG A 49 -4.18 13.11 -7.86
CA ARG A 49 -5.57 13.52 -8.08
C ARG A 49 -5.87 14.87 -7.45
N ALA A 50 -5.36 15.10 -6.23
CA ALA A 50 -5.58 16.35 -5.51
C ALA A 50 -4.74 17.51 -6.04
N LYS A 51 -3.70 17.20 -6.79
CA LYS A 51 -2.71 18.18 -7.29
C LYS A 51 -2.13 19.01 -6.14
N GLY A 52 -1.80 18.34 -5.05
CA GLY A 52 -1.24 18.98 -3.87
C GLY A 52 -1.34 18.08 -2.66
N ALA A 53 -1.09 18.64 -1.50
CA ALA A 53 -0.99 17.89 -0.26
C ALA A 53 -2.28 17.17 0.11
N VAL A 54 -2.12 15.96 0.63
CA VAL A 54 -3.21 15.16 1.19
C VAL A 54 -2.77 14.66 2.56
N VAL A 55 -3.74 14.33 3.40
CA VAL A 55 -3.50 13.66 4.68
C VAL A 55 -4.36 12.40 4.74
N THR A 56 -3.85 11.40 5.42
CA THR A 56 -4.58 10.17 5.67
C THR A 56 -5.61 10.45 6.77
N ARG A 57 -6.87 10.21 6.45
CA ARG A 57 -7.95 10.44 7.40
C ARG A 57 -8.43 9.16 8.08
N ALA A 58 -8.48 8.08 7.30
CA ALA A 58 -9.03 6.82 7.81
C ALA A 58 -8.46 5.64 7.05
N VAL A 59 -8.43 4.51 7.72
CA VAL A 59 -8.16 3.22 7.12
C VAL A 59 -9.39 2.36 7.39
N ASP A 60 -10.14 2.03 6.33
CA ASP A 60 -11.40 1.33 6.50
C ASP A 60 -11.23 -0.13 6.81
N SER A 61 -10.26 -0.76 6.20
CA SER A 61 -10.07 -2.19 6.33
C SER A 61 -8.60 -2.51 6.14
N PHE A 62 -8.04 -3.24 7.08
CA PHE A 62 -6.66 -3.66 7.01
C PHE A 62 -6.52 -5.03 7.67
N GLU A 63 -6.37 -6.06 6.84
CA GLU A 63 -6.28 -7.42 7.32
C GLU A 63 -5.03 -8.08 6.76
N PHE A 64 -4.21 -8.64 7.64
CA PHE A 64 -3.03 -9.39 7.24
C PHE A 64 -3.41 -10.84 6.95
N LYS A 65 -3.36 -11.21 5.68
CA LYS A 65 -3.73 -12.56 5.24
C LYS A 65 -2.56 -13.51 5.27
N LYS A 66 -1.36 -12.99 5.02
CA LYS A 66 -0.11 -13.77 4.96
C LYS A 66 1.02 -12.97 5.58
N PRO A 67 1.97 -13.64 6.22
CA PRO A 67 3.14 -12.95 6.76
C PRO A 67 4.11 -12.54 5.65
N VAL A 68 4.93 -11.54 5.95
CA VAL A 68 6.06 -11.14 5.12
C VAL A 68 7.32 -11.55 5.86
N TYR A 69 8.27 -12.11 5.12
CA TYR A 69 9.54 -12.58 5.69
C TYR A 69 10.70 -11.72 5.22
N ILE A 70 11.80 -11.80 5.97
CA ILE A 70 13.05 -11.14 5.58
C ILE A 70 13.45 -11.64 4.19
N GLY A 71 13.79 -10.70 3.30
CA GLY A 71 14.19 -11.01 1.94
C GLY A 71 13.06 -10.98 0.93
N ASP A 72 11.81 -10.90 1.39
CA ASP A 72 10.69 -10.76 0.46
C ASP A 72 10.76 -9.41 -0.25
N LEU A 73 10.42 -9.40 -1.52
CA LEU A 73 10.22 -8.16 -2.26
C LEU A 73 8.74 -7.79 -2.19
N VAL A 74 8.45 -6.71 -1.50
CA VAL A 74 7.08 -6.28 -1.25
C VAL A 74 6.66 -5.24 -2.28
N SER A 75 5.57 -5.52 -2.99
CA SER A 75 5.04 -4.65 -4.03
C SER A 75 3.66 -4.14 -3.62
N CYS A 76 3.46 -2.83 -3.68
CA CYS A 76 2.18 -2.20 -3.37
C CYS A 76 1.58 -1.60 -4.63
N TYR A 77 0.34 -1.96 -4.90
CA TYR A 77 -0.45 -1.42 -6.02
C TYR A 77 -1.57 -0.56 -5.43
N ALA A 78 -1.79 0.60 -6.01
CA ALA A 78 -2.80 1.53 -5.49
C ALA A 78 -3.65 2.07 -6.63
N GLU A 79 -4.96 2.17 -6.38
CA GLU A 79 -5.88 2.76 -7.34
C GLU A 79 -6.98 3.52 -6.61
N ILE A 80 -7.42 4.63 -7.20
CA ILE A 80 -8.53 5.40 -6.68
C ILE A 80 -9.82 4.65 -7.00
N VAL A 81 -10.64 4.43 -5.99
CA VAL A 81 -11.92 3.73 -6.16
C VAL A 81 -13.12 4.66 -6.01
N ALA A 82 -12.95 5.80 -5.36
CA ALA A 82 -14.03 6.79 -5.24
C ALA A 82 -13.46 8.15 -4.83
N THR A 83 -14.17 9.21 -5.15
CA THR A 83 -13.83 10.55 -4.67
C THR A 83 -15.09 11.24 -4.16
N GLY A 84 -14.91 12.06 -3.11
CA GLY A 84 -15.93 12.98 -2.63
C GLY A 84 -15.55 14.40 -2.95
N LYS A 85 -16.12 15.36 -2.24
CA LYS A 85 -15.80 16.78 -2.47
C LYS A 85 -14.34 17.08 -2.12
N THR A 86 -13.88 16.57 -0.98
CA THR A 86 -12.51 16.79 -0.47
C THR A 86 -11.75 15.50 -0.29
N SER A 87 -12.40 14.34 -0.40
CA SER A 87 -11.85 13.04 -0.06
C SER A 87 -11.55 12.19 -1.27
N ILE A 88 -10.56 11.29 -1.09
CA ILE A 88 -10.13 10.35 -2.11
C ILE A 88 -10.02 9.00 -1.43
N ARG A 89 -10.75 8.02 -1.93
CA ARG A 89 -10.70 6.64 -1.42
C ARG A 89 -9.82 5.82 -2.32
N VAL A 90 -8.79 5.22 -1.74
CA VAL A 90 -7.76 4.47 -2.47
C VAL A 90 -7.71 3.04 -1.96
N LYS A 91 -7.74 2.09 -2.88
CA LYS A 91 -7.52 0.69 -2.58
C LYS A 91 -6.05 0.37 -2.81
N VAL A 92 -5.41 -0.25 -1.83
CA VAL A 92 -4.02 -0.68 -1.92
C VAL A 92 -3.96 -2.19 -1.76
N GLU A 93 -3.28 -2.85 -2.69
CA GLU A 93 -3.04 -4.29 -2.62
C GLU A 93 -1.55 -4.52 -2.45
N VAL A 94 -1.19 -5.44 -1.55
CA VAL A 94 0.20 -5.75 -1.22
C VAL A 94 0.50 -7.20 -1.55
N PHE A 95 1.57 -7.39 -2.30
CA PHE A 95 2.08 -8.71 -2.69
C PHE A 95 3.52 -8.85 -2.22
N ALA A 96 3.93 -10.08 -1.94
CA ALA A 96 5.32 -10.40 -1.61
C ALA A 96 5.82 -11.50 -2.54
N ASP A 97 6.97 -11.25 -3.15
CA ASP A 97 7.68 -12.24 -3.95
C ASP A 97 8.84 -12.78 -3.13
N ARG A 98 8.99 -14.09 -3.07
CA ARG A 98 10.07 -14.74 -2.34
C ARG A 98 10.63 -15.91 -3.12
N MET A 99 11.91 -16.20 -2.87
CA MET A 99 12.53 -17.38 -3.44
C MET A 99 12.07 -18.61 -2.67
N HIS A 100 11.62 -19.61 -3.41
CA HIS A 100 11.18 -20.87 -2.85
C HIS A 100 11.64 -22.00 -3.77
N LYS A 101 12.61 -22.79 -3.30
CA LYS A 101 13.14 -23.96 -4.05
C LYS A 101 13.56 -23.61 -5.49
N GLY A 102 14.23 -22.46 -5.65
CA GLY A 102 14.73 -22.03 -6.96
C GLY A 102 13.73 -21.27 -7.82
N ASP A 103 12.48 -21.19 -7.39
CA ASP A 103 11.43 -20.43 -8.07
C ASP A 103 11.04 -19.20 -7.25
N ILE A 104 10.33 -18.30 -7.89
CA ILE A 104 9.74 -17.15 -7.21
C ILE A 104 8.30 -17.48 -6.86
N GLU A 105 7.99 -17.43 -5.57
CA GLU A 105 6.62 -17.59 -5.08
C GLU A 105 6.04 -16.23 -4.77
N CYS A 106 4.85 -15.94 -5.32
CA CYS A 106 4.14 -14.71 -5.05
C CYS A 106 2.96 -14.98 -4.12
N VAL A 107 2.84 -14.20 -3.04
CA VAL A 107 1.69 -14.29 -2.15
C VAL A 107 1.03 -12.92 -2.02
N LYS A 108 -0.29 -12.91 -1.88
CA LYS A 108 -1.01 -11.69 -1.55
C LYS A 108 -1.01 -11.54 -0.04
N VAL A 109 -0.39 -10.47 0.43
CA VAL A 109 -0.20 -10.22 1.85
C VAL A 109 -1.42 -9.60 2.49
N THR A 110 -1.93 -8.54 1.86
CA THR A 110 -3.10 -7.82 2.37
C THR A 110 -3.67 -6.92 1.29
N GLU A 111 -4.85 -6.41 1.58
CA GLU A 111 -5.40 -5.26 0.87
C GLU A 111 -6.07 -4.34 1.90
N ALA A 112 -6.08 -3.05 1.60
CA ALA A 112 -6.63 -2.05 2.48
C ALA A 112 -7.31 -0.97 1.65
N THR A 113 -8.28 -0.29 2.23
CA THR A 113 -8.88 0.89 1.65
C THR A 113 -8.64 2.04 2.60
N LEU A 114 -8.04 3.11 2.08
CA LEU A 114 -7.69 4.28 2.86
C LEU A 114 -8.44 5.48 2.31
N VAL A 115 -8.74 6.42 3.19
CA VAL A 115 -9.35 7.69 2.80
C VAL A 115 -8.35 8.80 3.04
N TYR A 116 -8.05 9.55 1.99
CA TYR A 116 -7.19 10.72 2.04
C TYR A 116 -8.06 11.97 1.85
N VAL A 117 -7.64 13.06 2.43
CA VAL A 117 -8.33 14.35 2.28
C VAL A 117 -7.33 15.39 1.77
N ALA A 118 -7.73 16.08 0.70
CA ALA A 118 -6.93 17.19 0.18
C ALA A 118 -6.95 18.33 1.19
N ILE A 119 -5.79 18.93 1.43
CA ILE A 119 -5.66 20.01 2.40
C ILE A 119 -5.03 21.23 1.76
N ASP A 120 -5.34 22.40 2.32
CA ASP A 120 -4.75 23.66 1.92
C ASP A 120 -3.46 23.94 2.72
N GLU A 121 -2.88 25.11 2.53
CA GLU A 121 -1.65 25.52 3.20
C GLU A 121 -1.77 25.62 4.71
N HIS A 122 -3.00 25.70 5.23
CA HIS A 122 -3.29 25.74 6.66
C HIS A 122 -3.71 24.38 7.22
N GLY A 123 -3.62 23.32 6.40
CA GLY A 123 -3.99 21.97 6.82
C GLY A 123 -5.49 21.73 6.84
N LYS A 124 -6.28 22.58 6.24
CA LYS A 124 -7.73 22.43 6.22
C LYS A 124 -8.21 21.76 4.94
N PRO A 125 -9.29 20.97 5.00
CA PRO A 125 -9.83 20.34 3.79
C PRO A 125 -10.15 21.35 2.71
N ARG A 126 -9.80 20.98 1.47
CA ARG A 126 -10.13 21.78 0.29
C ARG A 126 -10.78 20.91 -0.76
N PRO A 127 -11.64 21.50 -1.63
CA PRO A 127 -12.24 20.74 -2.72
C PRO A 127 -11.19 20.19 -3.68
N LEU A 128 -11.45 19.00 -4.22
CA LEU A 128 -10.61 18.43 -5.26
C LEU A 128 -10.77 19.24 -6.55
N PRO A 129 -9.69 19.37 -7.34
CA PRO A 129 -9.78 19.97 -8.66
C PRO A 129 -10.62 19.09 -9.59
N GLU A 130 -11.22 19.69 -10.57
CA GLU A 130 -12.00 18.99 -11.60
C GLU A 130 -11.12 18.21 -12.57
#